data_2995c91b0c084c5b58a5df035a64762a
#
_entry.id   2995c91b0c084c5b58a5df035a64762a
#
_cell.length_a   1.000
_cell.length_b   1.000
_cell.length_c   1.000
_cell.angle_alpha   90.00
_cell.angle_beta   90.00
_cell.angle_gamma   90.00
#
_symmetry.space_group_name_H-M   'P 1'
#
loop_
_entity.id
_entity.type
_entity.pdbx_description
1 polymer ?
#
loop_
_entity_poly.entity_id
_entity_poly.type
_entity_poly.pdbx_seq_one_letter_code
_entity_poly.pdbx_strand_id
1 'polypeptide(L)'
;MSQLPAEIFKAYDIRGIVNKSLTADVVRQVGHALGSLAVEQGQKAIAVGRDGRLSGPELAGALMDGICAAGCDAIDVGCVPTPVTYFAAYELGVHSCVSVTGSHNPPDYNGLKMVIGGNTLALNAIQDLKKRIEAGDLKHGQGKRSSADVLGAYVEKIVGDVKLARPMKIVMDCGNGVAGAIAPELFKRLGCEIVPLFCEVDGNFPNHHPDPSKPENLADVVKALKETDAEIGIAFDGDGDRLGVVTKDGEIIFPDRQLMLFAADVLSRVPGGTVIYDVKCTRLLAPWIKQHGGVPLMWNTGHALVKAKLRETGAPLAGEMSGHTFFKERWYGFDDGLYTGARLLEILSKAANANPVLKGLPNSPSTPELNIKMAEGEPFTLIDKLKADGKFNGAQETITIDGVRVEYADGFGLARPSNTTPVVVLRFEADNAVALERIQADFRQALNAAWPGIQLPF
;
A
#
# COMPACT_ATOMS: atom_id res chain seq x y z
N MET A 1 -32.72 -10.88 3.53
CA MET A 1 -31.29 -10.55 3.42
C MET A 1 -31.17 -9.04 3.52
N SER A 2 -30.27 -8.52 4.33
CA SER A 2 -29.97 -7.07 4.34
C SER A 2 -29.45 -6.67 2.96
N GLN A 3 -29.91 -5.52 2.46
CA GLN A 3 -29.47 -5.00 1.16
C GLN A 3 -27.97 -4.73 1.23
N LEU A 4 -27.20 -5.26 0.26
CA LEU A 4 -25.75 -5.04 0.18
C LEU A 4 -25.45 -3.59 -0.21
N PRO A 5 -24.69 -2.84 0.59
CA PRO A 5 -24.24 -1.50 0.21
C PRO A 5 -23.24 -1.58 -0.96
N ALA A 6 -23.64 -1.08 -2.12
CA ALA A 6 -22.80 -1.19 -3.33
C ALA A 6 -21.46 -0.43 -3.17
N GLU A 7 -21.47 0.65 -2.42
CA GLU A 7 -20.34 1.55 -2.19
C GLU A 7 -19.15 0.92 -1.45
N ILE A 8 -19.35 -0.24 -0.75
CA ILE A 8 -18.23 -0.90 -0.06
C ILE A 8 -17.34 -1.71 -1.01
N PHE A 9 -17.83 -2.12 -2.19
CA PHE A 9 -17.10 -2.91 -3.18
C PHE A 9 -16.22 -2.00 -4.04
N LYS A 10 -15.07 -1.59 -3.47
CA LYS A 10 -14.11 -0.70 -4.13
C LYS A 10 -13.28 -1.46 -5.18
N ALA A 11 -12.38 -0.74 -5.86
CA ALA A 11 -11.58 -1.35 -6.94
C ALA A 11 -10.57 -2.40 -6.47
N TYR A 12 -10.06 -2.30 -5.23
CA TYR A 12 -8.95 -3.15 -4.75
C TYR A 12 -9.26 -3.92 -3.47
N ASP A 13 -10.34 -3.56 -2.79
CA ASP A 13 -10.74 -4.10 -1.50
C ASP A 13 -12.24 -3.90 -1.26
N ILE A 14 -12.72 -4.44 -0.16
CA ILE A 14 -14.00 -4.03 0.42
C ILE A 14 -13.69 -3.05 1.53
N ARG A 15 -14.39 -1.91 1.57
CA ARG A 15 -14.18 -0.88 2.59
C ARG A 15 -15.44 -0.11 2.89
N GLY A 16 -15.72 0.08 4.19
CA GLY A 16 -16.91 0.79 4.63
C GLY A 16 -16.83 1.30 6.05
N ILE A 17 -17.84 2.08 6.44
CA ILE A 17 -18.01 2.58 7.81
C ILE A 17 -18.69 1.49 8.63
N VAL A 18 -18.04 1.13 9.74
CA VAL A 18 -18.51 0.09 10.66
C VAL A 18 -19.89 0.44 11.20
N ASN A 19 -20.76 -0.58 11.31
CA ASN A 19 -22.16 -0.45 11.73
C ASN A 19 -23.04 0.47 10.88
N LYS A 20 -22.53 0.94 9.72
CA LYS A 20 -23.32 1.68 8.71
C LYS A 20 -23.38 0.89 7.41
N SER A 21 -22.31 0.96 6.62
CA SER A 21 -22.20 0.22 5.36
C SER A 21 -21.46 -1.13 5.51
N LEU A 22 -20.61 -1.27 6.52
CA LEU A 22 -19.87 -2.50 6.82
C LEU A 22 -20.33 -3.09 8.16
N THR A 23 -21.34 -3.95 8.11
CA THR A 23 -21.89 -4.65 9.28
C THR A 23 -21.40 -6.09 9.35
N ALA A 24 -21.50 -6.73 10.53
CA ALA A 24 -21.16 -8.15 10.70
C ALA A 24 -21.94 -9.06 9.71
N ASP A 25 -23.22 -8.74 9.45
CA ASP A 25 -24.04 -9.52 8.51
C ASP A 25 -23.56 -9.36 7.05
N VAL A 26 -23.17 -8.16 6.64
CA VAL A 26 -22.57 -7.92 5.31
C VAL A 26 -21.24 -8.67 5.19
N VAL A 27 -20.39 -8.61 6.20
CA VAL A 27 -19.10 -9.31 6.21
C VAL A 27 -19.27 -10.82 6.20
N ARG A 28 -20.29 -11.35 6.89
CA ARG A 28 -20.63 -12.79 6.84
C ARG A 28 -21.05 -13.21 5.42
N GLN A 29 -21.87 -12.41 4.73
CA GLN A 29 -22.26 -12.69 3.33
C GLN A 29 -21.04 -12.67 2.40
N VAL A 30 -20.14 -11.70 2.56
CA VAL A 30 -18.87 -11.65 1.82
C VAL A 30 -18.02 -12.89 2.13
N GLY A 31 -17.91 -13.30 3.40
CA GLY A 31 -17.22 -14.52 3.81
C GLY A 31 -17.79 -15.78 3.14
N HIS A 32 -19.12 -15.86 3.04
CA HIS A 32 -19.79 -16.99 2.38
C HIS A 32 -19.47 -17.03 0.87
N ALA A 33 -19.47 -15.88 0.21
CA ALA A 33 -19.09 -15.79 -1.20
C ALA A 33 -17.62 -16.10 -1.44
N LEU A 34 -16.71 -15.63 -0.56
CA LEU A 34 -15.28 -15.95 -0.62
C LEU A 34 -15.02 -17.45 -0.39
N GLY A 35 -15.67 -18.04 0.60
CA GLY A 35 -15.61 -19.48 0.85
C GLY A 35 -16.12 -20.28 -0.35
N SER A 36 -17.23 -19.85 -0.97
CA SER A 36 -17.77 -20.46 -2.18
C SER A 36 -16.79 -20.41 -3.35
N LEU A 37 -16.17 -19.25 -3.57
CA LEU A 37 -15.14 -19.06 -4.60
C LEU A 37 -13.91 -19.94 -4.32
N ALA A 38 -13.48 -20.00 -3.06
CA ALA A 38 -12.35 -20.84 -2.65
C ALA A 38 -12.61 -22.33 -2.93
N VAL A 39 -13.77 -22.84 -2.54
CA VAL A 39 -14.19 -24.24 -2.79
C VAL A 39 -14.21 -24.54 -4.28
N GLU A 40 -14.75 -23.66 -5.11
CA GLU A 40 -14.78 -23.81 -6.57
C GLU A 40 -13.38 -23.85 -7.20
N GLN A 41 -12.43 -23.13 -6.61
CA GLN A 41 -11.01 -23.14 -7.03
C GLN A 41 -10.21 -24.28 -6.36
N GLY A 42 -10.86 -25.21 -5.66
CA GLY A 42 -10.20 -26.32 -4.99
C GLY A 42 -9.38 -25.93 -3.75
N GLN A 43 -9.56 -24.71 -3.24
CA GLN A 43 -8.92 -24.28 -2.00
C GLN A 43 -9.63 -24.92 -0.80
N LYS A 44 -8.87 -25.38 0.19
CA LYS A 44 -9.40 -26.07 1.37
C LYS A 44 -9.64 -25.14 2.54
N ALA A 45 -8.83 -24.08 2.67
CA ALA A 45 -8.89 -23.17 3.79
C ALA A 45 -8.51 -21.73 3.38
N ILE A 46 -8.96 -20.77 4.19
CA ILE A 46 -8.61 -19.35 4.08
C ILE A 46 -8.03 -18.91 5.43
N ALA A 47 -6.81 -18.34 5.43
CA ALA A 47 -6.25 -17.70 6.61
C ALA A 47 -6.90 -16.32 6.80
N VAL A 48 -7.29 -15.99 8.03
CA VAL A 48 -7.95 -14.73 8.39
C VAL A 48 -7.14 -14.02 9.46
N GLY A 49 -6.57 -12.86 9.12
CA GLY A 49 -5.93 -11.94 10.05
C GLY A 49 -6.74 -10.67 10.23
N ARG A 50 -6.44 -9.90 11.27
CA ARG A 50 -7.06 -8.59 11.49
C ARG A 50 -6.06 -7.58 12.04
N ASP A 51 -6.26 -6.31 11.72
CA ASP A 51 -5.52 -5.20 12.35
C ASP A 51 -6.00 -4.92 13.80
N GLY A 52 -5.46 -3.87 14.42
CA GLY A 52 -5.76 -3.49 15.79
C GLY A 52 -7.09 -2.76 16.01
N ARG A 53 -7.93 -2.58 15.00
CA ARG A 53 -9.19 -1.85 15.11
C ARG A 53 -10.18 -2.56 16.02
N LEU A 54 -10.96 -1.78 16.80
CA LEU A 54 -11.90 -2.31 17.79
C LEU A 54 -12.99 -3.19 17.18
N SER A 55 -13.38 -2.92 15.94
CA SER A 55 -14.34 -3.75 15.18
C SER A 55 -13.76 -5.05 14.61
N GLY A 56 -12.42 -5.20 14.64
CA GLY A 56 -11.72 -6.33 14.05
C GLY A 56 -12.22 -7.71 14.52
N PRO A 57 -12.34 -7.97 15.85
CA PRO A 57 -12.76 -9.28 16.35
C PRO A 57 -14.17 -9.69 15.88
N GLU A 58 -15.14 -8.79 15.90
CA GLU A 58 -16.51 -9.04 15.45
C GLU A 58 -16.56 -9.34 13.95
N LEU A 59 -15.92 -8.50 13.14
CA LEU A 59 -15.94 -8.63 11.68
C LEU A 59 -15.16 -9.87 11.21
N ALA A 60 -14.01 -10.17 11.81
CA ALA A 60 -13.26 -11.40 11.50
C ALA A 60 -14.06 -12.64 11.91
N GLY A 61 -14.74 -12.61 13.05
CA GLY A 61 -15.64 -13.66 13.48
C GLY A 61 -16.76 -13.92 12.46
N ALA A 62 -17.45 -12.88 12.03
CA ALA A 62 -18.53 -12.96 11.03
C ALA A 62 -18.01 -13.45 9.66
N LEU A 63 -16.83 -12.98 9.24
CA LEU A 63 -16.17 -13.44 8.01
C LEU A 63 -15.93 -14.95 8.04
N MET A 64 -15.33 -15.45 9.12
CA MET A 64 -15.03 -16.88 9.28
C MET A 64 -16.30 -17.73 9.34
N ASP A 65 -17.39 -17.25 9.97
CA ASP A 65 -18.69 -17.93 9.93
C ASP A 65 -19.19 -18.11 8.49
N GLY A 66 -19.09 -17.05 7.69
CA GLY A 66 -19.46 -17.09 6.28
C GLY A 66 -18.59 -18.08 5.48
N ILE A 67 -17.28 -18.04 5.64
CA ILE A 67 -16.34 -18.95 4.98
C ILE A 67 -16.70 -20.42 5.31
N CYS A 68 -16.93 -20.72 6.59
CA CYS A 68 -17.27 -22.06 7.02
C CYS A 68 -18.64 -22.53 6.50
N ALA A 69 -19.61 -21.62 6.34
CA ALA A 69 -20.93 -21.94 5.78
C ALA A 69 -20.85 -22.40 4.31
N ALA A 70 -19.81 -22.02 3.58
CA ALA A 70 -19.55 -22.49 2.22
C ALA A 70 -18.90 -23.90 2.16
N GLY A 71 -18.44 -24.43 3.29
CA GLY A 71 -17.67 -25.68 3.36
C GLY A 71 -16.15 -25.50 3.22
N CYS A 72 -15.65 -24.27 3.28
CA CYS A 72 -14.23 -23.95 3.33
C CYS A 72 -13.79 -23.77 4.79
N ASP A 73 -12.61 -24.25 5.15
CA ASP A 73 -12.07 -24.04 6.49
C ASP A 73 -11.58 -22.59 6.68
N ALA A 74 -11.66 -22.08 7.90
CA ALA A 74 -11.13 -20.75 8.25
C ALA A 74 -10.07 -20.88 9.35
N ILE A 75 -8.89 -20.28 9.12
CA ILE A 75 -7.77 -20.31 10.06
C ILE A 75 -7.54 -18.91 10.61
N ASP A 76 -7.90 -18.67 11.88
CA ASP A 76 -7.63 -17.39 12.55
C ASP A 76 -6.14 -17.27 12.87
N VAL A 77 -5.48 -16.28 12.27
CA VAL A 77 -4.07 -15.95 12.56
C VAL A 77 -3.93 -14.79 13.54
N GLY A 78 -5.04 -14.29 14.06
CA GLY A 78 -5.07 -13.32 15.16
C GLY A 78 -4.98 -11.86 14.73
N CYS A 79 -4.55 -11.03 15.68
CA CYS A 79 -4.30 -9.59 15.46
C CYS A 79 -2.87 -9.43 14.96
N VAL A 80 -2.72 -9.23 13.64
CA VAL A 80 -1.43 -9.24 12.95
C VAL A 80 -1.40 -8.21 11.83
N PRO A 81 -0.23 -7.68 11.45
CA PRO A 81 -0.09 -6.86 10.25
C PRO A 81 -0.61 -7.57 8.98
N THR A 82 -1.12 -6.79 8.04
CA THR A 82 -1.59 -7.32 6.74
C THR A 82 -0.54 -8.20 6.04
N PRO A 83 0.76 -7.83 5.97
CA PRO A 83 1.79 -8.69 5.40
C PRO A 83 1.95 -10.04 6.13
N VAL A 84 1.73 -10.09 7.44
CA VAL A 84 1.74 -11.36 8.19
C VAL A 84 0.56 -12.24 7.79
N THR A 85 -0.60 -11.65 7.49
CA THR A 85 -1.75 -12.41 6.95
C THR A 85 -1.43 -12.98 5.55
N TYR A 86 -0.74 -12.23 4.70
CA TYR A 86 -0.25 -12.73 3.42
C TYR A 86 0.79 -13.83 3.60
N PHE A 87 1.74 -13.64 4.52
CA PHE A 87 2.74 -14.65 4.87
C PHE A 87 2.09 -15.96 5.35
N ALA A 88 1.05 -15.87 6.17
CA ALA A 88 0.32 -17.04 6.66
C ALA A 88 -0.23 -17.92 5.52
N ALA A 89 -0.68 -17.31 4.41
CA ALA A 89 -1.17 -18.07 3.26
C ALA A 89 -0.09 -18.94 2.63
N TYR A 90 1.17 -18.52 2.67
CA TYR A 90 2.32 -19.30 2.21
C TYR A 90 2.79 -20.29 3.28
N GLU A 91 2.97 -19.84 4.51
CA GLU A 91 3.49 -20.66 5.62
C GLU A 91 2.57 -21.85 5.93
N LEU A 92 1.26 -21.64 5.90
CA LEU A 92 0.27 -22.69 6.13
C LEU A 92 -0.07 -23.48 4.85
N GLY A 93 0.48 -23.12 3.70
CA GLY A 93 0.24 -23.79 2.42
C GLY A 93 -1.19 -23.70 1.89
N VAL A 94 -1.96 -22.69 2.34
CA VAL A 94 -3.39 -22.54 1.95
C VAL A 94 -3.59 -21.60 0.76
N HIS A 95 -2.60 -20.78 0.42
CA HIS A 95 -2.59 -19.84 -0.70
C HIS A 95 -3.80 -18.89 -0.78
N SER A 96 -4.61 -18.84 0.27
CA SER A 96 -5.79 -17.98 0.36
C SER A 96 -5.82 -17.31 1.72
N CYS A 97 -6.07 -15.99 1.73
CA CYS A 97 -6.16 -15.25 2.98
C CYS A 97 -7.04 -14.00 2.85
N VAL A 98 -7.53 -13.52 3.99
CA VAL A 98 -8.23 -12.24 4.10
C VAL A 98 -7.67 -11.48 5.29
N SER A 99 -7.22 -10.25 5.06
CA SER A 99 -6.89 -9.30 6.13
C SER A 99 -8.10 -8.40 6.39
N VAL A 100 -8.60 -8.42 7.61
CA VAL A 100 -9.67 -7.54 8.09
C VAL A 100 -9.01 -6.27 8.59
N THR A 101 -9.04 -5.22 7.78
CA THR A 101 -8.30 -3.99 8.03
C THR A 101 -8.95 -2.76 7.40
N GLY A 102 -8.86 -1.63 8.09
CA GLY A 102 -9.14 -0.31 7.54
C GLY A 102 -7.88 0.41 7.04
N SER A 103 -6.69 -0.24 7.09
CA SER A 103 -5.40 0.35 6.74
C SER A 103 -5.21 1.71 7.44
N HIS A 104 -4.95 2.77 6.69
CA HIS A 104 -4.80 4.15 7.17
C HIS A 104 -6.12 4.95 7.22
N ASN A 105 -7.30 4.32 7.11
CA ASN A 105 -8.57 5.04 7.24
C ASN A 105 -8.86 5.42 8.72
N PRO A 106 -9.80 6.36 8.97
CA PRO A 106 -10.24 6.69 10.32
C PRO A 106 -10.69 5.48 11.15
N PRO A 107 -10.74 5.59 12.50
CA PRO A 107 -11.06 4.46 13.38
C PRO A 107 -12.41 3.78 13.14
N ASP A 108 -13.39 4.52 12.63
CA ASP A 108 -14.74 4.05 12.31
C ASP A 108 -14.84 3.30 10.97
N TYR A 109 -13.76 3.18 10.22
CA TYR A 109 -13.67 2.37 9.00
C TYR A 109 -13.09 0.99 9.29
N ASN A 110 -13.49 0.02 8.46
CA ASN A 110 -12.82 -1.27 8.33
C ASN A 110 -13.00 -1.80 6.90
N GLY A 111 -12.40 -2.94 6.58
CA GLY A 111 -12.47 -3.51 5.23
C GLY A 111 -11.86 -4.90 5.14
N LEU A 112 -11.74 -5.39 3.91
CA LEU A 112 -11.23 -6.73 3.61
C LEU A 112 -10.27 -6.65 2.43
N LYS A 113 -9.00 -7.01 2.64
CA LYS A 113 -8.01 -7.28 1.58
C LYS A 113 -7.99 -8.78 1.34
N MET A 114 -8.27 -9.23 0.12
CA MET A 114 -8.64 -10.61 -0.17
C MET A 114 -7.70 -11.26 -1.19
N VAL A 115 -7.22 -12.45 -0.88
CA VAL A 115 -6.41 -13.29 -1.79
C VAL A 115 -7.04 -14.69 -1.82
N ILE A 116 -7.38 -15.19 -3.00
CA ILE A 116 -7.90 -16.55 -3.19
C ILE A 116 -7.04 -17.28 -4.23
N GLY A 117 -6.54 -18.46 -3.86
CA GLY A 117 -5.66 -19.25 -4.72
C GLY A 117 -4.40 -18.50 -5.16
N GLY A 118 -3.84 -17.64 -4.29
CA GLY A 118 -2.71 -16.77 -4.58
C GLY A 118 -3.06 -15.55 -5.45
N ASN A 119 -4.32 -15.33 -5.84
CA ASN A 119 -4.75 -14.17 -6.62
C ASN A 119 -5.39 -13.11 -5.73
N THR A 120 -4.84 -11.89 -5.71
CA THR A 120 -5.47 -10.75 -5.05
C THR A 120 -6.73 -10.38 -5.82
N LEU A 121 -7.87 -10.32 -5.13
CA LEU A 121 -9.13 -9.91 -5.75
C LEU A 121 -9.13 -8.41 -5.98
N ALA A 122 -9.47 -8.00 -7.20
CA ALA A 122 -9.55 -6.59 -7.60
C ALA A 122 -10.53 -6.41 -8.76
N LEU A 123 -10.97 -5.17 -8.97
CA LEU A 123 -11.81 -4.78 -10.11
C LEU A 123 -13.02 -5.72 -10.32
N ASN A 124 -13.08 -6.36 -11.48
CA ASN A 124 -14.19 -7.25 -11.83
C ASN A 124 -14.37 -8.40 -10.84
N ALA A 125 -13.28 -8.94 -10.28
CA ALA A 125 -13.38 -10.03 -9.30
C ALA A 125 -14.14 -9.61 -8.03
N ILE A 126 -14.00 -8.36 -7.59
CA ILE A 126 -14.77 -7.81 -6.47
C ILE A 126 -16.23 -7.58 -6.87
N GLN A 127 -16.49 -7.08 -8.08
CA GLN A 127 -17.85 -6.91 -8.59
C GLN A 127 -18.56 -8.25 -8.82
N ASP A 128 -17.85 -9.27 -9.25
CA ASP A 128 -18.41 -10.62 -9.42
C ASP A 128 -18.72 -11.28 -8.07
N LEU A 129 -17.92 -10.99 -7.03
CA LEU A 129 -18.24 -11.39 -5.65
C LEU A 129 -19.58 -10.76 -5.19
N LYS A 130 -19.78 -9.45 -5.46
CA LYS A 130 -21.04 -8.76 -5.18
C LYS A 130 -22.22 -9.41 -5.90
N LYS A 131 -22.11 -9.62 -7.23
CA LYS A 131 -23.15 -10.27 -8.03
C LYS A 131 -23.50 -11.66 -7.52
N ARG A 132 -22.49 -12.43 -7.11
CA ARG A 132 -22.67 -13.77 -6.51
C ARG A 132 -23.54 -13.72 -5.26
N ILE A 133 -23.29 -12.77 -4.37
CA ILE A 133 -24.08 -12.59 -3.16
C ILE A 133 -25.53 -12.19 -3.51
N GLU A 134 -25.69 -11.22 -4.41
CA GLU A 134 -27.00 -10.73 -4.86
C GLU A 134 -27.85 -11.84 -5.52
N ALA A 135 -27.20 -12.73 -6.27
CA ALA A 135 -27.85 -13.86 -6.94
C ALA A 135 -28.10 -15.06 -6.00
N GLY A 136 -27.53 -15.05 -4.79
CA GLY A 136 -27.58 -16.20 -3.89
C GLY A 136 -26.82 -17.44 -4.42
N ASP A 137 -25.88 -17.24 -5.34
CA ASP A 137 -25.03 -18.32 -5.92
C ASP A 137 -23.91 -18.68 -4.92
N LEU A 138 -24.29 -19.33 -3.85
CA LEU A 138 -23.42 -19.68 -2.73
C LEU A 138 -23.36 -21.20 -2.54
N LYS A 139 -22.15 -21.71 -2.30
CA LYS A 139 -21.97 -23.11 -1.89
C LYS A 139 -22.43 -23.27 -0.43
N HIS A 140 -22.88 -24.44 -0.10
CA HIS A 140 -23.29 -24.78 1.26
C HIS A 140 -22.49 -25.99 1.76
N GLY A 141 -21.95 -25.88 2.96
CA GLY A 141 -21.16 -26.93 3.57
C GLY A 141 -20.87 -26.65 5.04
N GLN A 142 -19.92 -27.37 5.61
CA GLN A 142 -19.51 -27.25 6.99
C GLN A 142 -17.99 -27.24 7.06
N GLY A 143 -17.40 -26.03 6.88
CA GLY A 143 -15.99 -25.79 7.16
C GLY A 143 -15.71 -25.73 8.66
N LYS A 144 -14.45 -25.88 9.02
CA LYS A 144 -13.98 -25.85 10.42
C LYS A 144 -13.26 -24.54 10.70
N ARG A 145 -13.40 -24.02 11.90
CA ARG A 145 -12.54 -22.97 12.43
C ARG A 145 -11.37 -23.58 13.19
N SER A 146 -10.20 -23.03 12.97
CA SER A 146 -8.97 -23.31 13.71
C SER A 146 -8.18 -22.02 13.90
N SER A 147 -7.09 -22.08 14.64
CA SER A 147 -6.16 -20.96 14.81
C SER A 147 -4.73 -21.41 14.57
N ALA A 148 -3.87 -20.48 14.12
CA ALA A 148 -2.46 -20.69 13.95
C ALA A 148 -1.70 -19.42 14.36
N ASP A 149 -0.60 -19.59 15.09
CA ASP A 149 0.37 -18.50 15.34
C ASP A 149 1.49 -18.58 14.31
N VAL A 150 1.63 -17.52 13.52
CA VAL A 150 2.65 -17.41 12.48
C VAL A 150 3.64 -16.26 12.72
N LEU A 151 3.45 -15.48 13.80
CA LEU A 151 4.28 -14.32 14.09
C LEU A 151 5.76 -14.69 14.26
N GLY A 152 6.03 -15.74 15.05
CA GLY A 152 7.40 -16.22 15.26
C GLY A 152 8.07 -16.65 13.95
N ALA A 153 7.35 -17.41 13.11
CA ALA A 153 7.86 -17.87 11.81
C ALA A 153 8.15 -16.70 10.85
N TYR A 154 7.28 -15.69 10.85
CA TYR A 154 7.48 -14.46 10.05
C TYR A 154 8.76 -13.72 10.47
N VAL A 155 8.97 -13.51 11.78
CA VAL A 155 10.19 -12.87 12.30
C VAL A 155 11.42 -13.67 11.95
N GLU A 156 11.41 -14.99 12.20
CA GLU A 156 12.53 -15.88 11.86
C GLU A 156 12.89 -15.82 10.38
N LYS A 157 11.87 -15.76 9.51
CA LYS A 157 12.08 -15.68 8.06
C LYS A 157 12.79 -14.39 7.67
N ILE A 158 12.39 -13.24 8.22
CA ILE A 158 13.03 -11.95 7.94
C ILE A 158 14.43 -11.90 8.53
N VAL A 159 14.62 -12.29 9.79
CA VAL A 159 15.92 -12.32 10.46
C VAL A 159 16.88 -13.31 9.78
N GLY A 160 16.34 -14.40 9.22
CA GLY A 160 17.12 -15.35 8.41
C GLY A 160 17.63 -14.76 7.11
N ASP A 161 16.84 -13.92 6.47
CA ASP A 161 17.11 -13.32 5.16
C ASP A 161 17.93 -12.02 5.24
N VAL A 162 17.56 -11.09 6.11
CA VAL A 162 18.15 -9.76 6.20
C VAL A 162 19.29 -9.71 7.21
N LYS A 163 20.43 -9.12 6.82
CA LYS A 163 21.62 -8.98 7.68
C LYS A 163 22.14 -7.55 7.65
N LEU A 164 22.12 -6.90 8.80
CA LEU A 164 22.73 -5.59 8.97
C LEU A 164 24.26 -5.73 9.06
N ALA A 165 24.98 -4.88 8.34
CA ALA A 165 26.45 -4.83 8.38
C ALA A 165 26.99 -4.22 9.70
N ARG A 166 26.19 -3.42 10.38
CA ARG A 166 26.46 -2.85 11.72
C ARG A 166 25.15 -2.61 12.46
N PRO A 167 25.20 -2.51 13.81
CA PRO A 167 24.06 -2.02 14.57
C PRO A 167 23.64 -0.60 14.13
N MET A 168 22.35 -0.34 14.18
CA MET A 168 21.78 0.98 13.89
C MET A 168 20.83 1.42 15.00
N LYS A 169 20.87 2.69 15.35
CA LYS A 169 19.88 3.30 16.26
C LYS A 169 18.82 4.02 15.44
N ILE A 170 17.56 3.64 15.62
CA ILE A 170 16.44 4.11 14.82
C ILE A 170 15.32 4.67 15.69
N VAL A 171 14.62 5.70 15.21
CA VAL A 171 13.28 6.05 15.69
C VAL A 171 12.29 5.17 14.93
N MET A 172 11.37 4.52 15.65
CA MET A 172 10.35 3.66 15.06
C MET A 172 8.98 4.11 15.51
N ASP A 173 8.16 4.52 14.57
CA ASP A 173 6.78 4.96 14.80
C ASP A 173 5.80 3.92 14.20
N CYS A 174 4.94 3.38 15.08
CA CYS A 174 3.89 2.46 14.66
C CYS A 174 2.50 3.12 14.63
N GLY A 175 2.37 4.40 14.97
CA GLY A 175 1.10 5.16 14.92
C GLY A 175 -0.05 4.48 15.67
N ASN A 176 0.22 3.72 16.72
CA ASN A 176 -0.73 2.81 17.40
C ASN A 176 -1.34 1.73 16.48
N GLY A 177 -0.79 1.55 15.28
CA GLY A 177 -1.17 0.49 14.34
C GLY A 177 -0.67 -0.89 14.75
N VAL A 178 -1.15 -1.91 14.05
CA VAL A 178 -0.86 -3.31 14.40
C VAL A 178 0.61 -3.72 14.16
N ALA A 179 1.39 -2.93 13.41
CA ALA A 179 2.83 -3.13 13.29
C ALA A 179 3.53 -3.12 14.66
N GLY A 180 3.01 -2.34 15.63
CA GLY A 180 3.54 -2.25 17.00
C GLY A 180 3.58 -3.58 17.74
N ALA A 181 2.73 -4.54 17.38
CA ALA A 181 2.71 -5.87 18.00
C ALA A 181 3.99 -6.68 17.72
N ILE A 182 4.73 -6.38 16.64
CA ILE A 182 5.86 -7.22 16.21
C ILE A 182 7.11 -6.42 15.77
N ALA A 183 6.96 -5.21 15.26
CA ALA A 183 8.07 -4.42 14.75
C ALA A 183 9.19 -4.20 15.77
N PRO A 184 8.91 -3.84 17.06
CA PRO A 184 9.95 -3.66 18.05
C PRO A 184 10.81 -4.91 18.28
N GLU A 185 10.21 -6.10 18.29
CA GLU A 185 10.94 -7.36 18.43
C GLU A 185 11.77 -7.66 17.18
N LEU A 186 11.15 -7.58 16.01
CA LEU A 186 11.80 -7.82 14.73
C LEU A 186 13.07 -6.99 14.56
N PHE A 187 12.98 -5.67 14.74
CA PHE A 187 14.11 -4.79 14.50
C PHE A 187 15.19 -4.89 15.57
N LYS A 188 14.85 -5.20 16.84
CA LYS A 188 15.83 -5.56 17.86
C LYS A 188 16.60 -6.81 17.47
N ARG A 189 15.93 -7.84 16.97
CA ARG A 189 16.56 -9.07 16.51
C ARG A 189 17.44 -8.89 15.29
N LEU A 190 17.15 -7.89 14.45
CA LEU A 190 18.03 -7.47 13.34
C LEU A 190 19.28 -6.72 13.84
N GLY A 191 19.35 -6.34 15.11
CA GLY A 191 20.49 -5.62 15.72
C GLY A 191 20.28 -4.11 15.85
N CYS A 192 19.04 -3.63 15.82
CA CYS A 192 18.73 -2.21 16.00
C CYS A 192 18.54 -1.87 17.49
N GLU A 193 19.05 -0.69 17.89
CA GLU A 193 18.58 0.03 19.07
C GLU A 193 17.38 0.90 18.66
N ILE A 194 16.27 0.81 19.39
CA ILE A 194 15.01 1.42 19.00
C ILE A 194 14.62 2.52 19.97
N VAL A 195 14.28 3.70 19.45
CA VAL A 195 13.51 4.74 20.11
C VAL A 195 12.06 4.56 19.67
N PRO A 196 11.20 3.90 20.48
CA PRO A 196 9.85 3.55 20.07
C PRO A 196 8.89 4.74 20.21
N LEU A 197 8.03 4.94 19.21
CA LEU A 197 6.91 5.87 19.23
C LEU A 197 5.63 5.09 18.93
N PHE A 198 4.63 5.23 19.81
CA PHE A 198 3.27 4.73 19.62
C PHE A 198 3.18 3.25 19.16
N CYS A 199 4.02 2.39 19.77
CA CYS A 199 4.08 0.97 19.45
C CYS A 199 2.98 0.14 20.16
N GLU A 200 2.23 0.72 21.10
CA GLU A 200 1.06 0.04 21.67
C GLU A 200 -0.09 0.04 20.65
N VAL A 201 -0.64 -1.14 20.39
CA VAL A 201 -1.75 -1.27 19.44
C VAL A 201 -3.03 -0.71 20.06
N ASP A 202 -3.57 0.35 19.45
CA ASP A 202 -4.82 0.98 19.86
C ASP A 202 -5.63 1.41 18.64
N GLY A 203 -6.77 0.74 18.42
CA GLY A 203 -7.65 1.01 17.27
C GLY A 203 -8.32 2.39 17.25
N ASN A 204 -8.14 3.22 18.30
CA ASN A 204 -8.58 4.62 18.33
C ASN A 204 -7.52 5.57 17.73
N PHE A 205 -6.26 5.13 17.57
CA PHE A 205 -5.14 5.95 17.06
C PHE A 205 -5.00 7.29 17.79
N PRO A 206 -4.76 7.28 19.14
CA PRO A 206 -4.90 8.47 19.97
C PRO A 206 -3.83 9.54 19.77
N ASN A 207 -2.70 9.22 19.13
CA ASN A 207 -1.58 10.15 18.99
C ASN A 207 -1.61 10.90 17.65
N HIS A 208 -1.62 10.19 16.55
CA HIS A 208 -1.78 10.73 15.21
C HIS A 208 -2.40 9.69 14.28
N HIS A 209 -2.87 10.13 13.14
CA HIS A 209 -3.40 9.23 12.12
C HIS A 209 -2.27 8.36 11.53
N PRO A 210 -2.42 7.01 11.48
CA PRO A 210 -1.34 6.11 11.05
C PRO A 210 -1.20 6.06 9.52
N ASP A 211 -0.84 7.19 8.92
CA ASP A 211 -0.58 7.36 7.49
C ASP A 211 0.75 8.09 7.28
N PRO A 212 1.87 7.37 7.08
CA PRO A 212 3.19 7.96 6.89
C PRO A 212 3.37 8.68 5.55
N SER A 213 2.38 8.63 4.65
CA SER A 213 2.39 9.42 3.42
C SER A 213 2.13 10.91 3.66
N LYS A 214 1.64 11.27 4.85
CA LYS A 214 1.33 12.64 5.26
C LYS A 214 2.44 13.20 6.14
N PRO A 215 3.11 14.29 5.73
CA PRO A 215 4.20 14.90 6.50
C PRO A 215 3.84 15.26 7.94
N GLU A 216 2.61 15.70 8.17
CA GLU A 216 2.10 16.04 9.50
C GLU A 216 2.12 14.86 10.48
N ASN A 217 1.93 13.64 10.00
CA ASN A 217 1.95 12.42 10.80
C ASN A 217 3.37 11.94 11.13
N LEU A 218 4.39 12.54 10.54
CA LEU A 218 5.80 12.24 10.81
C LEU A 218 6.46 13.27 11.73
N ALA A 219 5.70 14.24 12.26
CA ALA A 219 6.23 15.31 13.10
C ALA A 219 6.92 14.80 14.37
N ASP A 220 6.35 13.78 15.02
CA ASP A 220 6.94 13.16 16.22
C ASP A 220 8.22 12.38 15.91
N VAL A 221 8.31 11.73 14.75
CA VAL A 221 9.53 11.09 14.25
C VAL A 221 10.63 12.13 14.06
N VAL A 222 10.32 13.24 13.37
CA VAL A 222 11.26 14.35 13.16
C VAL A 222 11.74 14.95 14.48
N LYS A 223 10.84 15.11 15.47
CA LYS A 223 11.16 15.59 16.80
C LYS A 223 12.10 14.63 17.53
N ALA A 224 11.75 13.34 17.59
CA ALA A 224 12.55 12.32 18.25
C ALA A 224 13.96 12.17 17.64
N LEU A 225 14.08 12.31 16.31
CA LEU A 225 15.38 12.33 15.64
C LEU A 225 16.26 13.49 16.07
N LYS A 226 15.69 14.67 16.35
CA LYS A 226 16.44 15.83 16.86
C LYS A 226 16.87 15.68 18.30
N GLU A 227 16.04 15.02 19.12
CA GLU A 227 16.23 14.87 20.58
C GLU A 227 17.09 13.66 20.96
N THR A 228 17.35 12.73 20.04
CA THR A 228 18.12 11.49 20.29
C THR A 228 19.33 11.41 19.36
N ASP A 229 20.15 10.39 19.53
CA ASP A 229 21.27 10.05 18.63
C ASP A 229 20.88 9.04 17.53
N ALA A 230 19.60 8.72 17.40
CA ALA A 230 19.10 7.88 16.30
C ALA A 230 19.47 8.47 14.94
N GLU A 231 19.85 7.63 13.99
CA GLU A 231 20.39 8.05 12.68
C GLU A 231 19.34 8.08 11.57
N ILE A 232 18.17 7.48 11.80
CA ILE A 232 17.06 7.41 10.85
C ILE A 232 15.75 7.21 11.59
N GLY A 233 14.65 7.70 11.03
CA GLY A 233 13.29 7.39 11.45
C GLY A 233 12.56 6.53 10.43
N ILE A 234 11.84 5.53 10.90
CA ILE A 234 10.93 4.72 10.12
C ILE A 234 9.53 4.76 10.74
N ALA A 235 8.50 4.78 9.89
CA ALA A 235 7.11 4.82 10.31
C ALA A 235 6.28 3.82 9.51
N PHE A 236 5.31 3.17 10.18
CA PHE A 236 4.39 2.22 9.55
C PHE A 236 2.97 2.78 9.52
N ASP A 237 2.18 2.37 8.53
CA ASP A 237 0.76 2.67 8.52
C ASP A 237 -0.05 1.72 9.41
N GLY A 238 -1.36 1.94 9.48
CA GLY A 238 -2.24 1.28 10.45
C GLY A 238 -2.25 -0.25 10.38
N ASP A 239 -2.00 -0.84 9.23
CA ASP A 239 -1.91 -2.30 9.05
C ASP A 239 -0.52 -2.81 8.64
N GLY A 240 0.48 -1.93 8.61
CA GLY A 240 1.89 -2.29 8.51
C GLY A 240 2.35 -2.71 7.12
N ASP A 241 1.62 -2.38 6.06
CA ASP A 241 2.01 -2.71 4.68
C ASP A 241 2.73 -1.57 3.95
N ARG A 242 2.89 -0.39 4.61
CA ARG A 242 3.62 0.78 4.07
C ARG A 242 4.72 1.24 5.01
N LEU A 243 5.75 1.87 4.40
CA LEU A 243 6.90 2.43 5.10
C LEU A 243 7.06 3.92 4.81
N GLY A 244 7.15 4.73 5.86
CA GLY A 244 7.66 6.10 5.84
C GLY A 244 9.11 6.16 6.31
N VAL A 245 9.91 7.06 5.75
CA VAL A 245 11.35 7.21 6.06
C VAL A 245 11.69 8.67 6.27
N VAL A 246 12.38 8.97 7.37
CA VAL A 246 12.83 10.32 7.73
C VAL A 246 14.32 10.28 8.03
N THR A 247 15.10 11.16 7.42
CA THR A 247 16.54 11.30 7.66
C THR A 247 16.83 11.94 9.03
N LYS A 248 18.06 11.83 9.50
CA LYS A 248 18.52 12.41 10.80
C LYS A 248 18.21 13.91 10.93
N ASP A 249 18.28 14.65 9.85
CA ASP A 249 18.02 16.11 9.81
C ASP A 249 16.55 16.46 9.50
N GLY A 250 15.66 15.45 9.44
CA GLY A 250 14.22 15.62 9.33
C GLY A 250 13.68 15.71 7.90
N GLU A 251 14.49 15.39 6.87
CA GLU A 251 14.01 15.28 5.50
C GLU A 251 13.20 13.99 5.32
N ILE A 252 11.99 14.09 4.77
CA ILE A 252 11.16 12.94 4.42
C ILE A 252 11.63 12.39 3.08
N ILE A 253 12.00 11.11 3.05
CA ILE A 253 12.34 10.40 1.82
C ILE A 253 11.08 9.72 1.31
N PHE A 254 10.46 10.30 0.29
CA PHE A 254 9.24 9.75 -0.29
C PHE A 254 9.45 8.37 -0.92
N PRO A 255 8.39 7.52 -0.98
CA PRO A 255 8.51 6.12 -1.39
C PRO A 255 9.13 5.88 -2.77
N ASP A 256 8.92 6.77 -3.72
CA ASP A 256 9.54 6.69 -5.05
C ASP A 256 11.06 6.91 -5.02
N ARG A 257 11.57 7.74 -4.08
CA ARG A 257 13.00 7.86 -3.81
C ARG A 257 13.53 6.67 -3.01
N GLN A 258 12.75 6.12 -2.09
CA GLN A 258 13.09 4.84 -1.44
C GLN A 258 13.22 3.73 -2.48
N LEU A 259 12.31 3.69 -3.46
CA LEU A 259 12.33 2.70 -4.53
C LEU A 259 13.59 2.81 -5.40
N MET A 260 14.18 4.01 -5.58
CA MET A 260 15.48 4.17 -6.23
C MET A 260 16.58 3.38 -5.50
N LEU A 261 16.62 3.50 -4.16
CA LEU A 261 17.60 2.79 -3.34
C LEU A 261 17.41 1.27 -3.46
N PHE A 262 16.18 0.80 -3.35
CA PHE A 262 15.85 -0.61 -3.48
C PHE A 262 16.14 -1.14 -4.88
N ALA A 263 15.85 -0.38 -5.93
CA ALA A 263 16.14 -0.75 -7.31
C ALA A 263 17.65 -0.94 -7.53
N ALA A 264 18.47 0.00 -7.07
CA ALA A 264 19.92 -0.14 -7.17
C ALA A 264 20.46 -1.40 -6.46
N ASP A 265 19.94 -1.70 -5.26
CA ASP A 265 20.33 -2.88 -4.49
C ASP A 265 19.86 -4.19 -5.16
N VAL A 266 18.59 -4.28 -5.57
CA VAL A 266 18.04 -5.48 -6.23
C VAL A 266 18.70 -5.74 -7.58
N LEU A 267 18.86 -4.71 -8.40
CA LEU A 267 19.46 -4.82 -9.74
C LEU A 267 20.93 -5.20 -9.71
N SER A 268 21.64 -4.96 -8.61
CA SER A 268 23.00 -5.44 -8.43
C SER A 268 23.08 -6.98 -8.40
N ARG A 269 22.00 -7.65 -8.02
CA ARG A 269 21.88 -9.12 -7.96
C ARG A 269 21.05 -9.71 -9.10
N VAL A 270 20.15 -8.91 -9.68
CA VAL A 270 19.25 -9.31 -10.78
C VAL A 270 19.41 -8.35 -11.96
N PRO A 271 20.55 -8.33 -12.65
CA PRO A 271 20.77 -7.48 -13.82
C PRO A 271 19.70 -7.72 -14.89
N GLY A 272 19.20 -6.66 -15.52
CA GLY A 272 18.11 -6.75 -16.50
C GLY A 272 16.72 -6.90 -15.88
N GLY A 273 16.61 -6.97 -14.55
CA GLY A 273 15.34 -7.11 -13.85
C GLY A 273 14.37 -5.93 -14.13
N THR A 274 13.09 -6.24 -14.26
CA THR A 274 12.03 -5.22 -14.38
C THR A 274 11.72 -4.63 -13.02
N VAL A 275 11.66 -3.30 -12.91
CA VAL A 275 11.17 -2.60 -11.72
C VAL A 275 9.85 -1.91 -12.07
N ILE A 276 8.77 -2.34 -11.41
CA ILE A 276 7.43 -1.78 -11.61
C ILE A 276 7.24 -0.61 -10.66
N TYR A 277 6.64 0.48 -11.14
CA TYR A 277 6.28 1.64 -10.32
C TYR A 277 5.01 2.31 -10.82
N ASP A 278 4.26 2.96 -9.92
CA ASP A 278 2.99 3.58 -10.30
C ASP A 278 3.16 4.94 -10.99
N VAL A 279 2.09 5.37 -11.66
CA VAL A 279 2.07 6.64 -12.43
C VAL A 279 2.35 7.88 -11.59
N LYS A 280 2.26 7.81 -10.26
CA LYS A 280 2.54 8.94 -9.36
C LYS A 280 4.03 9.11 -9.07
N CYS A 281 4.85 8.10 -9.32
CA CYS A 281 6.29 8.13 -9.02
C CYS A 281 7.02 9.19 -9.84
N THR A 282 8.13 9.67 -9.26
CA THR A 282 9.02 10.67 -9.87
C THR A 282 9.50 10.24 -11.26
N ARG A 283 9.61 11.19 -12.18
CA ARG A 283 10.19 10.97 -13.51
C ARG A 283 11.67 10.55 -13.48
N LEU A 284 12.36 10.83 -12.37
CA LEU A 284 13.77 10.48 -12.19
C LEU A 284 13.98 8.97 -11.97
N LEU A 285 12.92 8.22 -11.65
CA LEU A 285 13.01 6.79 -11.34
C LEU A 285 13.34 5.94 -12.57
N ALA A 286 12.74 6.22 -13.73
CA ALA A 286 13.01 5.45 -14.95
C ALA A 286 14.46 5.56 -15.44
N PRO A 287 15.06 6.76 -15.54
CA PRO A 287 16.49 6.89 -15.83
C PRO A 287 17.39 6.20 -14.81
N TRP A 288 17.05 6.32 -13.52
CA TRP A 288 17.78 5.66 -12.43
C TRP A 288 17.80 4.13 -12.56
N ILE A 289 16.64 3.52 -12.82
CA ILE A 289 16.52 2.07 -13.04
C ILE A 289 17.39 1.64 -14.23
N LYS A 290 17.32 2.37 -15.35
CA LYS A 290 18.15 2.09 -16.54
C LYS A 290 19.64 2.21 -16.25
N GLN A 291 20.06 3.24 -15.51
CA GLN A 291 21.45 3.44 -15.10
C GLN A 291 21.99 2.28 -14.27
N HIS A 292 21.13 1.63 -13.48
CA HIS A 292 21.48 0.44 -12.69
C HIS A 292 21.24 -0.89 -13.43
N GLY A 293 21.04 -0.84 -14.75
CA GLY A 293 20.94 -2.03 -15.61
C GLY A 293 19.58 -2.74 -15.56
N GLY A 294 18.52 -2.06 -15.11
CA GLY A 294 17.17 -2.60 -15.05
C GLY A 294 16.23 -2.08 -16.15
N VAL A 295 15.04 -2.63 -16.20
CA VAL A 295 13.96 -2.26 -17.11
C VAL A 295 12.85 -1.55 -16.32
N PRO A 296 12.63 -0.24 -16.50
CA PRO A 296 11.54 0.48 -15.84
C PRO A 296 10.19 0.12 -16.47
N LEU A 297 9.18 -0.15 -15.65
CA LEU A 297 7.80 -0.41 -16.08
C LEU A 297 6.83 0.42 -15.26
N MET A 298 6.30 1.50 -15.86
CA MET A 298 5.23 2.29 -15.25
C MET A 298 3.91 1.54 -15.34
N TRP A 299 3.12 1.55 -14.25
CA TRP A 299 1.86 0.82 -14.16
C TRP A 299 0.78 1.60 -13.42
N ASN A 300 -0.43 1.01 -13.36
CA ASN A 300 -1.55 1.57 -12.60
C ASN A 300 -1.25 1.61 -11.10
N THR A 301 -1.76 2.64 -10.42
CA THR A 301 -1.77 2.71 -8.94
C THR A 301 -2.76 1.69 -8.37
N GLY A 302 -2.33 1.00 -7.33
CA GLY A 302 -3.15 0.09 -6.53
C GLY A 302 -2.46 -1.23 -6.28
N HIS A 303 -2.24 -1.53 -4.98
CA HIS A 303 -1.45 -2.68 -4.53
C HIS A 303 -1.87 -4.01 -5.18
N ALA A 304 -3.17 -4.22 -5.43
CA ALA A 304 -3.67 -5.43 -6.07
C ALA A 304 -3.26 -5.51 -7.55
N LEU A 305 -3.30 -4.39 -8.28
CA LEU A 305 -2.91 -4.31 -9.70
C LEU A 305 -1.39 -4.47 -9.86
N VAL A 306 -0.61 -3.89 -8.92
CA VAL A 306 0.84 -4.03 -8.90
C VAL A 306 1.23 -5.47 -8.60
N LYS A 307 0.60 -6.14 -7.62
CA LYS A 307 0.82 -7.58 -7.34
C LYS A 307 0.51 -8.47 -8.54
N ALA A 308 -0.58 -8.19 -9.25
CA ALA A 308 -0.94 -8.93 -10.46
C ALA A 308 0.13 -8.74 -11.55
N LYS A 309 0.57 -7.50 -11.78
CA LYS A 309 1.60 -7.18 -12.79
C LYS A 309 2.97 -7.76 -12.43
N LEU A 310 3.33 -7.72 -11.16
CA LEU A 310 4.57 -8.33 -10.66
C LEU A 310 4.59 -9.84 -10.89
N ARG A 311 3.45 -10.51 -10.74
CA ARG A 311 3.33 -11.94 -11.04
C ARG A 311 3.40 -12.20 -12.55
N GLU A 312 2.68 -11.43 -13.36
CA GLU A 312 2.64 -11.54 -14.82
C GLU A 312 4.05 -11.41 -15.44
N THR A 313 4.81 -10.42 -14.99
CA THR A 313 6.13 -10.10 -15.54
C THR A 313 7.28 -10.86 -14.90
N GLY A 314 7.08 -11.44 -13.72
CA GLY A 314 8.15 -11.99 -12.90
C GLY A 314 9.10 -10.94 -12.32
N ALA A 315 8.72 -9.66 -12.31
CA ALA A 315 9.55 -8.56 -11.81
C ALA A 315 10.06 -8.82 -10.37
N PRO A 316 11.35 -8.59 -10.08
CA PRO A 316 11.92 -8.80 -8.75
C PRO A 316 11.53 -7.73 -7.73
N LEU A 317 11.07 -6.56 -8.18
CA LEU A 317 10.75 -5.41 -7.34
C LEU A 317 9.62 -4.59 -7.95
N ALA A 318 8.72 -4.11 -7.09
CA ALA A 318 7.77 -3.07 -7.42
C ALA A 318 7.60 -2.09 -6.27
N GLY A 319 7.09 -0.87 -6.55
CA GLY A 319 6.77 0.10 -5.53
C GLY A 319 5.76 1.14 -5.99
N GLU A 320 5.06 1.73 -5.03
CA GLU A 320 4.08 2.79 -5.25
C GLU A 320 4.45 4.05 -4.47
N MET A 321 4.07 5.21 -4.98
CA MET A 321 4.23 6.49 -4.28
C MET A 321 3.49 6.53 -2.94
N SER A 322 2.49 5.67 -2.75
CA SER A 322 1.74 5.53 -1.49
C SER A 322 2.52 4.85 -0.35
N GLY A 323 3.68 4.24 -0.63
CA GLY A 323 4.52 3.56 0.37
C GLY A 323 4.49 2.04 0.31
N HIS A 324 3.63 1.45 -0.52
CA HIS A 324 3.67 0.00 -0.76
C HIS A 324 4.93 -0.37 -1.54
N THR A 325 5.69 -1.33 -1.05
CA THR A 325 6.86 -1.90 -1.72
C THR A 325 6.76 -3.42 -1.75
N PHE A 326 7.07 -4.00 -2.89
CA PHE A 326 6.86 -5.42 -3.19
C PHE A 326 8.19 -6.04 -3.61
N PHE A 327 8.83 -6.77 -2.72
CA PHE A 327 10.03 -7.53 -3.04
C PHE A 327 9.66 -8.96 -3.44
N LYS A 328 10.10 -9.40 -4.62
CA LYS A 328 9.98 -10.79 -5.07
C LYS A 328 11.35 -11.46 -5.20
N GLU A 329 12.41 -10.69 -5.24
CA GLU A 329 13.78 -11.20 -5.40
C GLU A 329 14.19 -12.12 -4.23
N ARG A 330 13.87 -11.73 -2.97
CA ARG A 330 14.18 -12.50 -1.75
C ARG A 330 12.95 -12.68 -0.85
N TRP A 331 11.78 -12.25 -1.29
CA TRP A 331 10.51 -12.31 -0.57
C TRP A 331 9.39 -12.84 -1.47
N TYR A 332 8.16 -12.81 -1.04
CA TYR A 332 7.03 -13.45 -1.72
C TYR A 332 6.36 -12.56 -2.77
N GLY A 333 6.67 -11.26 -2.85
CA GLY A 333 6.09 -10.32 -3.81
C GLY A 333 4.77 -9.68 -3.37
N PHE A 334 4.42 -9.75 -2.10
CA PHE A 334 3.36 -8.91 -1.53
C PHE A 334 3.93 -7.65 -0.88
N ASP A 335 3.06 -6.66 -0.67
CA ASP A 335 3.36 -5.41 0.02
C ASP A 335 3.62 -5.65 1.51
N ASP A 336 4.77 -5.18 2.00
CA ASP A 336 5.24 -5.46 3.35
C ASP A 336 6.11 -4.31 3.88
N GLY A 337 5.53 -3.48 4.74
CA GLY A 337 6.24 -2.33 5.33
C GLY A 337 7.37 -2.76 6.27
N LEU A 338 7.19 -3.86 7.03
CA LEU A 338 8.19 -4.35 7.97
C LEU A 338 9.40 -4.94 7.23
N TYR A 339 9.16 -5.79 6.22
CA TYR A 339 10.24 -6.32 5.38
C TYR A 339 10.95 -5.19 4.60
N THR A 340 10.20 -4.23 4.09
CA THR A 340 10.76 -3.05 3.41
C THR A 340 11.67 -2.25 4.34
N GLY A 341 11.25 -2.02 5.60
CA GLY A 341 12.08 -1.38 6.62
C GLY A 341 13.36 -2.19 6.92
N ALA A 342 13.25 -3.50 7.04
CA ALA A 342 14.40 -4.38 7.25
C ALA A 342 15.40 -4.29 6.07
N ARG A 343 14.92 -4.34 4.82
CA ARG A 343 15.76 -4.19 3.61
C ARG A 343 16.37 -2.79 3.51
N LEU A 344 15.65 -1.74 3.89
CA LEU A 344 16.20 -0.38 3.98
C LEU A 344 17.42 -0.35 4.92
N LEU A 345 17.28 -0.88 6.13
CA LEU A 345 18.36 -0.89 7.10
C LEU A 345 19.51 -1.80 6.71
N GLU A 346 19.25 -2.93 6.03
CA GLU A 346 20.30 -3.77 5.43
C GLU A 346 21.18 -2.97 4.47
N ILE A 347 20.58 -2.17 3.60
CA ILE A 347 21.31 -1.32 2.65
C ILE A 347 22.08 -0.21 3.37
N LEU A 348 21.40 0.53 4.25
CA LEU A 348 21.99 1.69 4.93
C LEU A 348 23.09 1.30 5.92
N SER A 349 23.00 0.13 6.55
CA SER A 349 24.02 -0.37 7.49
C SER A 349 25.40 -0.62 6.84
N LYS A 350 25.46 -0.76 5.51
CA LYS A 350 26.72 -0.89 4.77
C LYS A 350 27.54 0.41 4.74
N ALA A 351 26.90 1.55 5.00
CA ALA A 351 27.54 2.85 5.11
C ALA A 351 27.77 3.22 6.60
N ALA A 352 28.79 4.03 6.85
CA ALA A 352 29.07 4.55 8.20
C ALA A 352 27.96 5.50 8.70
N ASN A 353 27.25 6.17 7.78
CA ASN A 353 26.16 7.08 8.05
C ASN A 353 25.06 6.92 6.99
N ALA A 354 23.82 6.73 7.44
CA ALA A 354 22.65 6.59 6.57
C ALA A 354 22.28 7.89 5.82
N ASN A 355 22.47 9.04 6.45
CA ASN A 355 22.00 10.33 5.97
C ASN A 355 22.54 10.70 4.57
N PRO A 356 23.87 10.63 4.31
CA PRO A 356 24.41 10.93 2.96
C PRO A 356 23.90 9.99 1.87
N VAL A 357 23.62 8.72 2.20
CA VAL A 357 23.10 7.74 1.24
C VAL A 357 21.70 8.16 0.79
N LEU A 358 20.83 8.50 1.72
CA LEU A 358 19.44 8.89 1.44
C LEU A 358 19.38 10.25 0.72
N LYS A 359 20.18 11.24 1.16
CA LYS A 359 20.21 12.58 0.56
C LYS A 359 20.88 12.60 -0.81
N GLY A 360 21.73 11.63 -1.10
CA GLY A 360 22.36 11.47 -2.42
C GLY A 360 21.44 10.93 -3.51
N LEU A 361 20.24 10.47 -3.15
CA LEU A 361 19.25 10.02 -4.15
C LEU A 361 18.74 11.21 -4.97
N PRO A 362 18.54 11.06 -6.29
CA PRO A 362 17.95 12.10 -7.14
C PRO A 362 16.67 12.67 -6.55
N ASN A 363 16.50 13.96 -6.66
CA ASN A 363 15.32 14.69 -6.21
C ASN A 363 15.04 15.89 -7.11
N SER A 364 13.79 16.32 -7.20
CA SER A 364 13.38 17.49 -7.97
C SER A 364 12.24 18.22 -7.25
N PRO A 365 12.05 19.53 -7.49
CA PRO A 365 10.89 20.26 -6.99
C PRO A 365 9.59 19.57 -7.41
N SER A 366 8.74 19.27 -6.43
CA SER A 366 7.46 18.61 -6.67
C SER A 366 6.40 19.08 -5.68
N THR A 367 5.13 18.94 -6.06
CA THR A 367 4.03 19.11 -5.13
C THR A 367 3.86 17.85 -4.27
N PRO A 368 3.29 17.97 -3.07
CA PRO A 368 2.64 16.83 -2.44
C PRO A 368 1.50 16.32 -3.34
N GLU A 369 0.90 15.21 -2.97
CA GLU A 369 -0.34 14.75 -3.59
C GLU A 369 -1.46 15.75 -3.28
N LEU A 370 -2.04 16.34 -4.33
CA LEU A 370 -3.13 17.31 -4.23
C LEU A 370 -4.45 16.62 -4.60
N ASN A 371 -5.56 17.06 -3.99
CA ASN A 371 -6.85 16.42 -4.19
C ASN A 371 -7.94 17.43 -4.55
N ILE A 372 -8.69 17.16 -5.63
CA ILE A 372 -9.91 17.87 -5.97
C ILE A 372 -11.09 17.00 -5.52
N LYS A 373 -11.85 17.46 -4.53
CA LYS A 373 -13.05 16.78 -4.06
C LYS A 373 -14.19 16.98 -5.06
N MET A 374 -14.87 15.90 -5.42
CA MET A 374 -15.99 15.88 -6.37
C MET A 374 -17.11 14.95 -5.86
N ALA A 375 -18.25 14.91 -6.54
CA ALA A 375 -19.26 13.91 -6.25
C ALA A 375 -18.87 12.52 -6.77
N GLU A 376 -19.51 11.47 -6.26
CA GLU A 376 -19.23 10.08 -6.67
C GLU A 376 -19.40 9.92 -8.20
N GLY A 377 -18.41 9.32 -8.85
CA GLY A 377 -18.36 9.12 -10.31
C GLY A 377 -17.83 10.30 -11.12
N GLU A 378 -17.92 11.54 -10.63
CA GLU A 378 -17.44 12.74 -11.34
C GLU A 378 -15.92 12.73 -11.62
N PRO A 379 -15.04 12.23 -10.71
CA PRO A 379 -13.62 12.12 -11.01
C PRO A 379 -13.31 11.33 -12.29
N PHE A 380 -14.00 10.23 -12.52
CA PHE A 380 -13.85 9.42 -13.73
C PHE A 380 -14.32 10.17 -14.96
N THR A 381 -15.48 10.84 -14.86
CA THR A 381 -16.02 11.66 -15.97
C THR A 381 -15.08 12.81 -16.36
N LEU A 382 -14.49 13.49 -15.37
CA LEU A 382 -13.51 14.55 -15.64
C LEU A 382 -12.27 14.00 -16.33
N ILE A 383 -11.73 12.88 -15.84
CA ILE A 383 -10.53 12.28 -16.42
C ILE A 383 -10.79 11.75 -17.83
N ASP A 384 -11.97 11.20 -18.11
CA ASP A 384 -12.33 10.76 -19.46
C ASP A 384 -12.40 11.93 -20.44
N LYS A 385 -12.93 13.08 -20.01
CA LYS A 385 -12.90 14.34 -20.81
C LYS A 385 -11.46 14.81 -21.05
N LEU A 386 -10.60 14.77 -20.01
CA LEU A 386 -9.19 15.14 -20.18
C LEU A 386 -8.45 14.20 -21.15
N LYS A 387 -8.76 12.90 -21.14
CA LYS A 387 -8.19 11.94 -22.09
C LYS A 387 -8.64 12.22 -23.53
N ALA A 388 -9.89 12.61 -23.71
CA ALA A 388 -10.47 12.86 -25.04
C ALA A 388 -10.03 14.19 -25.64
N ASP A 389 -10.10 15.27 -24.85
CA ASP A 389 -10.01 16.65 -25.36
C ASP A 389 -8.90 17.49 -24.71
N GLY A 390 -8.16 16.94 -23.72
CA GLY A 390 -7.12 17.67 -22.99
C GLY A 390 -6.01 18.17 -23.92
N LYS A 391 -5.71 19.46 -23.84
CA LYS A 391 -4.62 20.09 -24.60
C LYS A 391 -3.53 20.52 -23.61
N PHE A 392 -2.34 20.02 -23.82
CA PHE A 392 -1.17 20.28 -22.99
C PHE A 392 -0.05 20.84 -23.83
N ASN A 393 0.27 22.14 -23.60
CA ASN A 393 1.24 22.85 -24.41
C ASN A 393 2.68 22.41 -24.10
N GLY A 394 3.41 21.97 -25.13
CA GLY A 394 4.79 21.48 -24.96
C GLY A 394 4.89 20.06 -24.39
N ALA A 395 3.79 19.32 -24.33
CA ALA A 395 3.79 17.90 -23.99
C ALA A 395 4.67 17.11 -24.96
N GLN A 396 5.57 16.27 -24.42
CA GLN A 396 6.36 15.32 -25.20
C GLN A 396 5.66 13.98 -25.31
N GLU A 397 4.97 13.57 -24.26
CA GLU A 397 4.22 12.30 -24.20
C GLU A 397 3.01 12.46 -23.26
N THR A 398 1.91 11.79 -23.59
CA THR A 398 0.74 11.68 -22.73
C THR A 398 0.47 10.21 -22.45
N ILE A 399 0.57 9.82 -21.17
CA ILE A 399 0.38 8.46 -20.68
C ILE A 399 -1.00 8.36 -20.03
N THR A 400 -1.82 7.41 -20.50
CA THR A 400 -3.23 7.29 -20.09
C THR A 400 -3.58 5.98 -19.40
N ILE A 401 -2.58 5.23 -18.92
CA ILE A 401 -2.78 3.92 -18.25
C ILE A 401 -3.57 4.06 -16.94
N ASP A 402 -3.40 5.17 -16.20
CA ASP A 402 -4.14 5.47 -14.96
C ASP A 402 -4.28 6.99 -14.82
N GLY A 403 -5.32 7.54 -15.41
CA GLY A 403 -5.52 8.98 -15.51
C GLY A 403 -4.87 9.58 -16.74
N VAL A 404 -4.37 10.81 -16.61
CA VAL A 404 -3.63 11.57 -17.62
C VAL A 404 -2.32 12.04 -17.00
N ARG A 405 -1.22 11.41 -17.37
CA ARG A 405 0.13 11.86 -17.02
C ARG A 405 0.79 12.43 -18.27
N VAL A 406 1.21 13.67 -18.17
CA VAL A 406 1.84 14.42 -19.28
C VAL A 406 3.30 14.65 -18.94
N GLU A 407 4.18 14.11 -19.76
CA GLU A 407 5.62 14.34 -19.67
C GLU A 407 6.01 15.56 -20.52
N TYR A 408 6.78 16.46 -19.94
CA TYR A 408 7.41 17.59 -20.58
C TYR A 408 8.94 17.41 -20.61
N ALA A 409 9.65 18.26 -21.32
CA ALA A 409 11.12 18.20 -21.37
C ALA A 409 11.76 18.34 -19.97
N ASP A 410 11.13 19.10 -19.09
CA ASP A 410 11.64 19.55 -17.79
C ASP A 410 10.72 19.20 -16.59
N GLY A 411 9.75 18.27 -16.76
CA GLY A 411 8.87 17.86 -15.68
C GLY A 411 7.70 17.01 -16.12
N PHE A 412 6.78 16.75 -15.20
CA PHE A 412 5.49 16.12 -15.52
C PHE A 412 4.34 16.70 -14.70
N GLY A 413 3.12 16.52 -15.20
CA GLY A 413 1.89 16.69 -14.44
C GLY A 413 1.02 15.45 -14.55
N LEU A 414 0.27 15.16 -13.48
CA LEU A 414 -0.65 14.04 -13.39
C LEU A 414 -2.00 14.50 -12.89
N ALA A 415 -3.07 14.00 -13.53
CA ALA A 415 -4.43 14.01 -13.00
C ALA A 415 -5.03 12.61 -13.16
N ARG A 416 -5.48 11.99 -12.06
CA ARG A 416 -6.08 10.64 -12.07
C ARG A 416 -7.28 10.55 -11.12
N PRO A 417 -8.29 9.71 -11.42
CA PRO A 417 -9.37 9.48 -10.47
C PRO A 417 -8.86 8.60 -9.33
N SER A 418 -9.27 8.88 -8.10
CA SER A 418 -9.05 7.94 -7.00
C SER A 418 -10.02 6.76 -7.12
N ASN A 419 -9.53 5.55 -6.87
CA ASN A 419 -10.35 4.33 -6.86
C ASN A 419 -10.99 4.04 -5.50
N THR A 420 -10.66 4.81 -4.46
CA THR A 420 -11.11 4.59 -3.08
C THR A 420 -11.94 5.73 -2.52
N THR A 421 -11.78 6.93 -3.05
CA THR A 421 -12.46 8.15 -2.60
C THR A 421 -12.90 9.00 -3.79
N PRO A 422 -13.96 9.81 -3.69
CA PRO A 422 -14.45 10.64 -4.79
C PRO A 422 -13.59 11.91 -4.99
N VAL A 423 -12.33 11.70 -5.38
CA VAL A 423 -11.38 12.80 -5.64
C VAL A 423 -10.61 12.58 -6.93
N VAL A 424 -10.19 13.66 -7.57
CA VAL A 424 -9.11 13.63 -8.55
C VAL A 424 -7.80 13.92 -7.83
N VAL A 425 -6.86 13.00 -7.96
CA VAL A 425 -5.50 13.12 -7.43
C VAL A 425 -4.63 13.82 -8.47
N LEU A 426 -3.90 14.84 -8.03
CA LEU A 426 -2.95 15.58 -8.85
C LEU A 426 -1.55 15.49 -8.25
N ARG A 427 -0.53 15.45 -9.11
CA ARG A 427 0.87 15.60 -8.74
C ARG A 427 1.62 16.30 -9.85
N PHE A 428 2.56 17.19 -9.48
CA PHE A 428 3.41 17.91 -10.39
C PHE A 428 4.87 17.83 -9.93
N GLU A 429 5.78 17.72 -10.88
CA GLU A 429 7.22 17.69 -10.65
C GLU A 429 7.96 18.35 -11.80
N ALA A 430 9.01 19.09 -11.51
CA ALA A 430 9.82 19.73 -12.55
C ALA A 430 11.27 19.95 -12.09
N ASP A 431 12.17 20.28 -13.04
CA ASP A 431 13.59 20.55 -12.75
C ASP A 431 13.80 21.80 -11.91
N ASN A 432 12.85 22.73 -11.95
CA ASN A 432 12.90 23.98 -11.18
C ASN A 432 11.49 24.55 -10.96
N ALA A 433 11.39 25.55 -10.07
CA ALA A 433 10.12 26.18 -9.71
C ALA A 433 9.39 26.86 -10.89
N VAL A 434 10.12 27.43 -11.85
CA VAL A 434 9.52 28.09 -13.03
C VAL A 434 8.84 27.07 -13.93
N ALA A 435 9.50 25.94 -14.19
CA ALA A 435 8.94 24.85 -14.96
C ALA A 435 7.73 24.21 -14.22
N LEU A 436 7.81 24.07 -12.89
CA LEU A 436 6.72 23.53 -12.08
C LEU A 436 5.47 24.41 -12.20
N GLU A 437 5.59 25.73 -12.05
CA GLU A 437 4.46 26.67 -12.18
C GLU A 437 3.87 26.66 -13.60
N ARG A 438 4.71 26.59 -14.62
CA ARG A 438 4.26 26.49 -16.02
C ARG A 438 3.43 25.22 -16.26
N ILE A 439 3.89 24.08 -15.75
CA ILE A 439 3.15 22.79 -15.88
C ILE A 439 1.83 22.86 -15.12
N GLN A 440 1.83 23.43 -13.91
CA GLN A 440 0.61 23.64 -13.14
C GLN A 440 -0.36 24.56 -13.88
N ALA A 441 0.12 25.64 -14.51
CA ALA A 441 -0.71 26.56 -15.30
C ALA A 441 -1.36 25.85 -16.50
N ASP A 442 -0.62 24.97 -17.17
CA ASP A 442 -1.13 24.17 -18.29
C ASP A 442 -2.25 23.21 -17.85
N PHE A 443 -2.04 22.50 -16.73
CA PHE A 443 -3.08 21.65 -16.13
C PHE A 443 -4.28 22.46 -15.63
N ARG A 444 -4.05 23.64 -15.05
CA ARG A 444 -5.13 24.56 -14.62
C ARG A 444 -6.04 24.93 -15.80
N GLN A 445 -5.45 25.22 -16.95
CA GLN A 445 -6.17 25.53 -18.18
C GLN A 445 -6.99 24.31 -18.68
N ALA A 446 -6.35 23.13 -18.76
CA ALA A 446 -6.99 21.91 -19.24
C ALA A 446 -8.15 21.45 -18.32
N LEU A 447 -7.94 21.50 -17.00
CA LEU A 447 -8.96 21.14 -16.01
C LEU A 447 -10.17 22.09 -16.05
N ASN A 448 -9.95 23.41 -16.15
CA ASN A 448 -11.05 24.39 -16.28
C ASN A 448 -11.82 24.23 -17.59
N ALA A 449 -11.15 23.88 -18.68
CA ALA A 449 -11.81 23.61 -19.96
C ALA A 449 -12.69 22.35 -19.90
N ALA A 450 -12.19 21.27 -19.25
CA ALA A 450 -12.90 20.02 -19.10
C ALA A 450 -14.06 20.09 -18.10
N TRP A 451 -13.93 20.94 -17.05
CA TRP A 451 -14.91 21.10 -15.99
C TRP A 451 -14.99 22.58 -15.53
N PRO A 452 -15.80 23.40 -16.22
CA PRO A 452 -15.92 24.82 -15.88
C PRO A 452 -16.35 25.05 -14.43
N GLY A 453 -15.63 25.91 -13.71
CA GLY A 453 -15.89 26.24 -12.31
C GLY A 453 -15.27 25.27 -11.28
N ILE A 454 -14.42 24.35 -11.71
CA ILE A 454 -13.69 23.45 -10.80
C ILE A 454 -12.81 24.26 -9.84
N GLN A 455 -12.82 23.87 -8.56
CA GLN A 455 -11.96 24.48 -7.54
C GLN A 455 -10.65 23.73 -7.48
N LEU A 456 -9.55 24.39 -7.83
CA LEU A 456 -8.22 23.81 -7.89
C LEU A 456 -7.43 24.12 -6.62
N PRO A 457 -6.68 23.16 -6.05
CA PRO A 457 -5.88 23.33 -4.83
C PRO A 457 -4.49 23.91 -5.08
N PHE A 458 -4.22 24.48 -6.27
CA PHE A 458 -2.89 24.97 -6.69
C PHE A 458 -2.99 26.15 -7.63
#